data_9760a6922e565de87f1f056a8452754c
#
_entry.id   9760a6922e565de87f1f056a8452754c
#
_cell.length_a   1.000
_cell.length_b   1.000
_cell.length_c   1.000
_cell.angle_alpha   90.00
_cell.angle_beta   90.00
_cell.angle_gamma   90.00
#
_symmetry.space_group_name_H-M   'P 1'
#
loop_
_entity.id
_entity.type
_entity.pdbx_description
1 polymer ?
#
loop_
_entity_poly.entity_id
_entity_poly.type
_entity_poly.pdbx_seq_one_letter_code
_entity_poly.pdbx_strand_id
1 'polypeptide(L)'
;MGRCTVSPGRKDQNDQARTFLISVAAELAGMHAQTLRTYDRLGLVTPQRTSGGGRRYSSRDVELLREIQRLSQEEGVNLAGIKRIIDLSNQVEALQHRVRELTDEVQASRTRRGGELVPVPRTNALVVWQP
;
A
#
# COMPACT_ATOMS: atom_id res chain seq x y z
N MET A 1 15.69 0.04 -27.73
CA MET A 1 15.62 0.02 -27.14
C MET A 1 14.66 0.11 -26.55
N GLY A 2 14.21 -0.25 -26.17
CA GLY A 2 13.23 -0.40 -25.56
C GLY A 2 12.69 0.33 -24.62
N ARG A 3 12.38 1.10 -24.57
CA ARG A 3 12.01 1.60 -23.80
C ARG A 3 10.88 1.46 -23.45
N CYS A 4 10.54 1.25 -22.80
CA CYS A 4 9.53 0.91 -22.25
C CYS A 4 8.67 1.89 -21.84
N THR A 5 7.69 2.17 -22.42
CA THR A 5 6.75 3.01 -21.91
C THR A 5 5.94 2.24 -21.01
N VAL A 6 6.10 2.41 -19.82
CA VAL A 6 5.38 1.67 -18.84
C VAL A 6 4.11 2.38 -18.53
N SER A 7 3.00 1.76 -18.72
CA SER A 7 1.74 2.34 -18.32
C SER A 7 1.66 2.32 -16.79
N PRO A 8 0.95 3.26 -16.20
CA PRO A 8 0.93 3.39 -14.73
C PRO A 8 0.46 2.14 -14.01
N GLY A 9 -0.43 1.40 -14.60
CA GLY A 9 -0.90 0.20 -13.94
C GLY A 9 0.11 -0.93 -13.89
N ARG A 10 1.06 -0.91 -14.80
CA ARG A 10 2.08 -1.94 -14.82
C ARG A 10 3.21 -1.70 -13.86
N LYS A 11 3.36 -0.48 -13.44
CA LYS A 11 4.42 -0.14 -12.53
C LYS A 11 4.24 -0.88 -11.21
N ASP A 12 3.02 -0.91 -10.72
CA ASP A 12 2.75 -1.58 -9.46
C ASP A 12 2.98 -3.08 -9.56
N GLN A 13 2.59 -3.66 -10.66
CA GLN A 13 2.79 -5.09 -10.85
C GLN A 13 4.26 -5.45 -10.96
N ASN A 14 5.00 -4.59 -11.63
CA ASN A 14 6.41 -4.84 -11.80
C ASN A 14 7.15 -4.69 -10.47
N ASP A 15 6.74 -3.74 -9.67
CA ASP A 15 7.34 -3.56 -8.36
C ASP A 15 7.06 -4.74 -7.45
N GLN A 16 5.88 -5.31 -7.57
CA GLN A 16 5.56 -6.49 -6.79
C GLN A 16 6.30 -7.73 -7.28
N ALA A 17 6.64 -7.76 -8.56
CA ALA A 17 7.40 -8.87 -9.09
C ALA A 17 8.85 -8.85 -8.64
N ARG A 18 9.36 -7.68 -8.28
CA ARG A 18 10.70 -7.59 -7.76
C ARG A 18 10.69 -7.91 -6.30
N THR A 19 11.43 -8.91 -5.92
CA THR A 19 11.52 -9.27 -4.52
C THR A 19 12.97 -9.33 -4.09
N PHE A 20 13.19 -9.12 -2.82
CA PHE A 20 14.53 -9.06 -2.25
C PHE A 20 14.66 -10.06 -1.12
N LEU A 21 15.84 -10.61 -0.98
CA LEU A 21 16.15 -11.44 0.18
C LEU A 21 16.15 -10.56 1.43
N ILE A 22 15.98 -11.18 2.56
CA ILE A 22 15.89 -10.44 3.82
C ILE A 22 17.14 -9.56 4.06
N SER A 23 18.31 -10.03 3.70
CA SER A 23 19.53 -9.25 3.89
C SER A 23 19.53 -7.99 3.05
N VAL A 24 19.08 -8.09 1.81
CA VAL A 24 19.01 -6.95 0.91
C VAL A 24 17.92 -5.97 1.36
N ALA A 25 16.78 -6.51 1.74
CA ALA A 25 15.67 -5.68 2.23
C ALA A 25 16.09 -4.92 3.49
N ALA A 26 16.83 -5.57 4.36
CA ALA A 26 17.33 -4.94 5.58
C ALA A 26 18.27 -3.79 5.25
N GLU A 27 19.15 -3.99 4.31
CA GLU A 27 20.06 -2.93 3.88
C GLU A 27 19.30 -1.76 3.28
N LEU A 28 18.36 -2.05 2.41
CA LEU A 28 17.57 -1.00 1.75
C LEU A 28 16.73 -0.21 2.74
N ALA A 29 16.25 -0.88 3.76
CA ALA A 29 15.42 -0.24 4.77
C ALA A 29 16.24 0.39 5.90
N GLY A 30 17.53 0.10 5.94
CA GLY A 30 18.39 0.67 6.98
C GLY A 30 18.20 0.05 8.34
N MET A 31 17.89 -1.22 8.40
CA MET A 31 17.70 -1.90 9.69
C MET A 31 18.30 -3.31 9.62
N HIS A 32 18.35 -3.97 10.78
CA HIS A 32 18.92 -5.31 10.84
C HIS A 32 17.94 -6.36 10.39
N ALA A 33 18.47 -7.43 9.80
CA ALA A 33 17.63 -8.54 9.35
C ALA A 33 16.81 -9.14 10.49
N GLN A 34 17.38 -9.18 11.68
CA GLN A 34 16.66 -9.70 12.84
C GLN A 34 15.43 -8.84 13.17
N THR A 35 15.54 -7.54 12.95
CA THR A 35 14.40 -6.65 13.13
C THR A 35 13.29 -6.98 12.16
N LEU A 36 13.65 -7.29 10.91
CA LEU A 36 12.66 -7.69 9.92
C LEU A 36 11.95 -8.99 10.33
N ARG A 37 12.69 -9.93 10.87
CA ARG A 37 12.08 -11.18 11.34
C ARG A 37 11.11 -10.92 12.49
N THR A 38 11.47 -10.01 13.37
CA THR A 38 10.60 -9.63 14.47
C THR A 38 9.33 -8.97 13.95
N TYR A 39 9.46 -8.07 12.98
CA TYR A 39 8.30 -7.40 12.42
C TYR A 39 7.39 -8.37 11.65
N ASP A 40 7.98 -9.36 10.99
CA ASP A 40 7.20 -10.40 10.34
C ASP A 40 6.38 -11.18 11.39
N ARG A 41 7.02 -11.53 12.49
CA ARG A 41 6.34 -12.25 13.56
C ARG A 41 5.20 -11.44 14.17
N LEU A 42 5.40 -10.15 14.29
CA LEU A 42 4.40 -9.26 14.88
C LEU A 42 3.28 -8.89 13.91
N GLY A 43 3.43 -9.27 12.66
CA GLY A 43 2.42 -8.97 11.65
C GLY A 43 2.50 -7.57 11.06
N LEU A 44 3.62 -6.88 11.27
CA LEU A 44 3.80 -5.55 10.69
C LEU A 44 4.10 -5.62 9.22
N VAL A 45 4.83 -6.64 8.80
CA VAL A 45 5.13 -6.87 7.40
C VAL A 45 4.81 -8.30 7.10
N THR A 46 4.38 -8.57 5.90
CA THR A 46 4.05 -9.94 5.50
C THR A 46 4.83 -10.27 4.23
N PRO A 47 6.05 -10.77 4.39
CA PRO A 47 6.85 -11.13 3.22
C PRO A 47 6.30 -12.38 2.56
N GLN A 48 6.59 -12.53 1.28
CA GLN A 48 6.26 -13.75 0.57
C GLN A 48 7.23 -14.83 0.97
N ARG A 49 6.77 -16.07 0.98
CA ARG A 49 7.61 -17.21 1.29
C ARG A 49 7.95 -17.94 0.01
N THR A 50 9.21 -18.29 -0.14
CA THR A 50 9.62 -19.14 -1.25
C THR A 50 9.34 -20.61 -0.88
N SER A 51 9.47 -21.46 -1.87
CA SER A 51 9.25 -22.90 -1.63
C SER A 51 10.24 -23.46 -0.63
N GLY A 52 11.40 -22.84 -0.47
CA GLY A 52 12.37 -23.26 0.52
C GLY A 52 12.17 -22.63 1.89
N GLY A 53 11.08 -21.88 2.09
CA GLY A 53 10.81 -21.25 3.37
C GLY A 53 11.47 -19.90 3.56
N GLY A 54 12.20 -19.41 2.58
CA GLY A 54 12.85 -18.11 2.69
C GLY A 54 11.88 -16.97 2.57
N ARG A 55 12.26 -15.83 3.13
CA ARG A 55 11.44 -14.63 3.07
C ARG A 55 11.83 -13.79 1.89
N ARG A 56 10.83 -13.30 1.17
CA ARG A 56 11.04 -12.39 0.05
C ARG A 56 10.23 -11.13 0.26
N TYR A 57 10.90 -10.01 0.20
CA TYR A 57 10.27 -8.71 0.44
C TYR A 57 10.13 -7.95 -0.87
N SER A 58 8.96 -7.38 -1.11
CA SER A 58 8.73 -6.59 -2.32
C SER A 58 9.21 -5.17 -2.11
N SER A 59 9.20 -4.38 -3.18
CA SER A 59 9.54 -2.97 -3.08
C SER A 59 8.59 -2.24 -2.13
N ARG A 60 7.32 -2.62 -2.13
CA ARG A 60 6.36 -2.04 -1.21
C ARG A 60 6.68 -2.39 0.23
N ASP A 61 7.12 -3.60 0.46
CA ASP A 61 7.52 -4.01 1.80
C ASP A 61 8.71 -3.19 2.28
N VAL A 62 9.66 -2.92 1.39
CA VAL A 62 10.81 -2.11 1.75
C VAL A 62 10.39 -0.68 2.08
N GLU A 63 9.48 -0.12 1.30
CA GLU A 63 8.96 1.22 1.59
C GLU A 63 8.24 1.25 2.93
N LEU A 64 7.46 0.22 3.22
CA LEU A 64 6.78 0.11 4.50
C LEU A 64 7.79 0.03 5.63
N LEU A 65 8.85 -0.73 5.46
CA LEU A 65 9.89 -0.84 6.47
C LEU A 65 10.58 0.50 6.72
N ARG A 66 10.80 1.25 5.66
CA ARG A 66 11.37 2.60 5.79
C ARG A 66 10.45 3.52 6.57
N GLU A 67 9.15 3.41 6.32
CA GLU A 67 8.17 4.21 7.03
C GLU A 67 8.13 3.82 8.51
N ILE A 68 8.21 2.54 8.80
CA ILE A 68 8.27 2.04 10.17
C ILE A 68 9.51 2.61 10.87
N GLN A 69 10.64 2.60 10.18
CA GLN A 69 11.87 3.12 10.73
C GLN A 69 11.75 4.61 11.02
N ARG A 70 11.16 5.35 10.10
CA ARG A 70 10.96 6.78 10.28
C ARG A 70 10.05 7.07 11.48
N LEU A 71 8.94 6.37 11.57
CA LEU A 71 8.01 6.56 12.68
C LEU A 71 8.67 6.24 14.02
N SER A 72 9.46 5.20 14.04
CA SER A 72 10.12 4.80 15.26
C SER A 72 11.24 5.75 15.68
N GLN A 73 12.07 6.14 14.72
CA GLN A 73 13.26 6.90 15.02
C GLN A 73 13.05 8.41 15.06
N GLU A 74 12.28 8.91 14.12
CA GLU A 74 12.08 10.35 14.03
C GLU A 74 10.91 10.85 14.86
N GLU A 75 9.84 10.09 14.89
CA GLU A 75 8.65 10.51 15.60
C GLU A 75 8.46 9.82 16.94
N GLY A 76 9.31 8.86 17.24
CA GLY A 76 9.28 8.21 18.55
C GLY A 76 8.05 7.39 18.83
N VAL A 77 7.40 6.89 17.79
CA VAL A 77 6.20 6.07 17.96
C VAL A 77 6.62 4.68 18.43
N ASN A 78 5.95 4.15 19.44
CA ASN A 78 6.28 2.81 19.90
C ASN A 78 5.71 1.76 18.96
N LEU A 79 6.11 0.51 19.16
CA LEU A 79 5.78 -0.56 18.26
C LEU A 79 4.28 -0.80 18.14
N ALA A 80 3.56 -0.70 19.23
CA ALA A 80 2.10 -0.87 19.21
C ALA A 80 1.44 0.23 18.37
N GLY A 81 1.93 1.45 18.51
CA GLY A 81 1.43 2.57 17.72
C GLY A 81 1.74 2.40 16.25
N ILE A 82 2.94 1.94 15.93
CA ILE A 82 3.32 1.69 14.54
C ILE A 82 2.39 0.64 13.92
N LYS A 83 2.12 -0.42 14.64
CA LYS A 83 1.21 -1.45 14.14
C LYS A 83 -0.16 -0.88 13.86
N ARG A 84 -0.65 -0.03 14.74
CA ARG A 84 -1.95 0.60 14.57
C ARG A 84 -1.96 1.51 13.34
N ILE A 85 -0.90 2.26 13.17
CA ILE A 85 -0.76 3.15 12.01
C ILE A 85 -0.80 2.34 10.71
N ILE A 86 -0.07 1.24 10.68
CA ILE A 86 -0.02 0.39 9.50
C ILE A 86 -1.39 -0.19 9.19
N ASP A 87 -2.09 -0.68 10.21
CA ASP A 87 -3.42 -1.22 10.02
C ASP A 87 -4.36 -0.17 9.45
N LEU A 88 -4.31 1.04 9.98
CA LEU A 88 -5.14 2.12 9.50
C LEU A 88 -4.77 2.53 8.08
N SER A 89 -3.48 2.56 7.78
CA SER A 89 -3.02 2.88 6.42
C SER A 89 -3.50 1.85 5.42
N ASN A 90 -3.46 0.59 5.79
CA ASN A 90 -3.95 -0.47 4.93
C ASN A 90 -5.45 -0.34 4.68
N GLN A 91 -6.19 0.02 5.71
CA GLN A 91 -7.62 0.25 5.55
C GLN A 91 -7.90 1.43 4.63
N VAL A 92 -7.13 2.50 4.78
CA VAL A 92 -7.27 3.67 3.90
C VAL A 92 -6.98 3.28 2.45
N GLU A 93 -5.91 2.53 2.22
CA GLU A 93 -5.59 2.07 0.88
C GLU A 93 -6.71 1.22 0.27
N ALA A 94 -7.23 0.29 1.06
CA ALA A 94 -8.31 -0.57 0.60
C ALA A 94 -9.55 0.25 0.26
N LEU A 95 -9.88 1.23 1.09
CA LEU A 95 -11.02 2.10 0.83
C LEU A 95 -10.80 2.97 -0.39
N GLN A 96 -9.60 3.49 -0.58
CA GLN A 96 -9.28 4.27 -1.77
C GLN A 96 -9.39 3.43 -3.03
N HIS A 97 -8.96 2.20 -2.96
CA HIS A 97 -9.08 1.27 -4.08
C HIS A 97 -10.56 1.02 -4.40
N ARG A 98 -11.36 0.82 -3.37
CA ARG A 98 -12.79 0.59 -3.56
C ARG A 98 -13.48 1.83 -4.14
N VAL A 99 -13.09 3.00 -3.70
CA VAL A 99 -13.62 4.25 -4.25
C VAL A 99 -13.32 4.36 -5.73
N ARG A 100 -12.09 4.02 -6.13
CA ARG A 100 -11.73 4.06 -7.54
C ARG A 100 -12.54 3.07 -8.37
N GLU A 101 -12.74 1.87 -7.84
CA GLU A 101 -13.57 0.88 -8.53
C GLU A 101 -14.99 1.39 -8.73
N LEU A 102 -15.57 1.93 -7.69
CA LEU A 102 -16.93 2.45 -7.76
C LEU A 102 -17.03 3.65 -8.71
N THR A 103 -16.03 4.50 -8.70
CA THR A 103 -16.00 5.63 -9.61
C THR A 103 -15.94 5.16 -11.05
N ASP A 104 -15.13 4.16 -11.33
CA ASP A 104 -15.03 3.59 -12.67
C ASP A 104 -16.34 2.96 -13.10
N GLU A 105 -17.00 2.26 -12.19
CA GLU A 105 -18.29 1.67 -12.47
C GLU A 105 -19.33 2.74 -12.79
N VAL A 106 -19.34 3.81 -12.03
CA VAL A 106 -20.27 4.90 -12.26
C VAL A 106 -20.01 5.54 -13.62
N GLN A 107 -18.74 5.77 -13.97
CA GLN A 107 -18.42 6.35 -15.24
C GLN A 107 -18.75 5.44 -16.41
N ALA A 108 -18.50 4.16 -16.26
CA ALA A 108 -18.87 3.19 -17.27
C ALA A 108 -20.37 3.15 -17.46
N SER A 109 -21.11 3.22 -16.37
CA SER A 109 -22.55 3.24 -16.42
C SER A 109 -23.07 4.50 -17.13
N ARG A 110 -22.47 5.64 -16.85
CA ARG A 110 -22.84 6.88 -17.52
C ARG A 110 -22.58 6.82 -19.02
N THR A 111 -21.45 6.28 -19.38
CA THR A 111 -21.12 6.12 -20.79
C THR A 111 -22.11 5.23 -21.49
N ARG A 112 -22.53 4.17 -20.85
CA ARG A 112 -23.49 3.27 -21.44
C ARG A 112 -24.86 3.90 -21.65
N ARG A 113 -25.23 4.79 -20.75
CA ARG A 113 -26.51 5.45 -20.83
C ARG A 113 -26.55 6.59 -21.81
N GLY A 114 -25.52 6.76 -22.60
CA GLY A 114 -25.55 7.80 -23.60
C GLY A 114 -25.41 9.20 -23.08
N GLY A 115 -24.75 9.31 -21.98
CA GLY A 115 -24.46 10.64 -21.48
C GLY A 115 -25.57 11.37 -20.80
N GLU A 116 -26.58 10.65 -20.39
CA GLU A 116 -27.64 11.30 -19.70
C GLU A 116 -27.17 11.74 -18.33
N LEU A 117 -27.14 13.01 -18.11
CA LEU A 117 -26.65 13.53 -16.87
C LEU A 117 -27.75 13.66 -15.89
N VAL A 118 -27.72 12.89 -14.89
CA VAL A 118 -28.63 13.05 -13.79
C VAL A 118 -27.91 13.89 -12.75
N PRO A 119 -28.41 15.05 -12.46
CA PRO A 119 -27.73 15.88 -11.47
C PRO A 119 -27.79 15.22 -10.13
N VAL A 120 -26.63 15.08 -9.55
CA VAL A 120 -26.55 14.51 -8.24
C VAL A 120 -26.75 15.62 -7.23
N PRO A 121 -27.66 15.42 -6.29
CA PRO A 121 -27.85 16.43 -5.27
C PRO A 121 -26.58 16.64 -4.48
N ARG A 122 -26.22 17.90 -4.33
CA ARG A 122 -25.01 18.15 -3.66
C ARG A 122 -25.15 18.15 -2.23
N THR A 123 -26.29 18.02 -1.71
CA THR A 123 -26.51 18.13 -0.31
C THR A 123 -25.73 17.20 0.51
N ASN A 124 -25.48 16.06 -0.04
CA ASN A 124 -24.74 15.15 0.74
C ASN A 124 -23.34 15.56 0.94
N ALA A 125 -22.86 16.40 0.14
CA ALA A 125 -21.53 16.84 0.34
C ALA A 125 -21.37 17.57 1.63
N LEU A 126 -22.48 17.86 2.26
CA LEU A 126 -22.34 18.56 3.43
C LEU A 126 -22.18 17.79 4.61
N VAL A 127 -22.09 16.55 4.52
CA VAL A 127 -21.83 15.80 5.67
C VAL A 127 -20.44 16.10 6.06
N VAL A 128 -20.31 17.11 6.80
CA VAL A 128 -19.04 17.45 7.27
C VAL A 128 -18.79 16.59 8.42
N TRP A 129 -17.83 15.77 8.25
CA TRP A 129 -17.44 14.93 9.27
C TRP A 129 -16.64 15.72 10.23
N GLN A 130 -17.14 15.86 11.41
CA GLN A 130 -16.45 16.59 12.40
C GLN A 130 -15.86 15.64 13.37
N PRO A 131 -14.59 15.64 13.56
CA PRO A 131 -13.96 14.72 14.53
C PRO A 131 -14.29 15.08 15.96
#